data_e27bbc1a2809370bc32743c27198d5d5
#
_entry.id   e27bbc1a2809370bc32743c27198d5d5
#
_cell.length_a   1.000
_cell.length_b   1.000
_cell.length_c   1.000
_cell.angle_alpha   90.00
_cell.angle_beta   90.00
_cell.angle_gamma   90.00
#
_symmetry.space_group_name_H-M   'P 1'
#
loop_
_entity.id
_entity.type
_entity.pdbx_description
1 polymer ?
#
loop_
_entity_poly.entity_id
_entity_poly.type
_entity_poly.pdbx_seq_one_letter_code
_entity_poly.pdbx_strand_id
1 'polypeptide(L)'
;MNRKAAFSYGCILAAAALWGGIGISVRYIAGFGLNSIQSACVRIFVTTMCLFLYLVCTDRAKLKIQLCDLKYYFGSGILSILLNNVCYAVSVRINSLSMAAILLYTSPFIVVVLAHFIFREKLTVKKTAALFICFIGCVFTVGLGVFVESALTPVGLLAGLGSALGYALYNLFTKVLVKKYHTFTVTFYTFLFAFVGILFMASPPELLGKVAAAPERLPFAVLSAALTSALPYLLFATGLRYAESSKASIVATVEVAASSIFGFVLYGEKLKFANIIGILMIITAVVTLNLPDGQKKSKIYKNSIDKNK
;
A
#
# COMPACT_ATOMS: atom_id res chain seq x y z
N MET A 1 13.77 -13.48 16.21
CA MET A 1 13.57 -12.95 14.83
C MET A 1 14.93 -12.61 14.24
N ASN A 2 15.24 -13.03 13.02
CA ASN A 2 16.52 -12.69 12.37
C ASN A 2 16.55 -11.15 12.15
N ARG A 3 17.72 -10.50 12.36
CA ARG A 3 17.91 -9.03 12.26
C ARG A 3 17.39 -8.46 10.94
N LYS A 4 17.57 -9.19 9.81
CA LYS A 4 17.04 -8.81 8.50
C LYS A 4 15.51 -8.84 8.44
N ALA A 5 14.85 -9.80 9.09
CA ALA A 5 13.39 -9.86 9.13
C ALA A 5 12.80 -8.73 9.99
N ALA A 6 13.44 -8.40 11.15
CA ALA A 6 13.02 -7.28 11.97
C ALA A 6 13.09 -5.95 11.20
N PHE A 7 14.19 -5.72 10.50
CA PHE A 7 14.36 -4.54 9.64
C PHE A 7 13.28 -4.46 8.55
N SER A 8 12.99 -5.58 7.87
CA SER A 8 11.96 -5.63 6.83
C SER A 8 10.58 -5.24 7.33
N TYR A 9 10.14 -5.81 8.46
CA TYR A 9 8.84 -5.46 9.03
C TYR A 9 8.82 -4.04 9.58
N GLY A 10 9.94 -3.52 10.11
CA GLY A 10 10.09 -2.13 10.47
C GLY A 10 9.89 -1.18 9.28
N CYS A 11 10.49 -1.50 8.12
CA CYS A 11 10.27 -0.73 6.88
C CYS A 11 8.81 -0.77 6.42
N ILE A 12 8.14 -1.94 6.49
CA ILE A 12 6.74 -2.07 6.08
C ILE A 12 5.82 -1.30 7.03
N LEU A 13 6.05 -1.36 8.34
CA LEU A 13 5.28 -0.58 9.33
C LEU A 13 5.46 0.93 9.14
N ALA A 14 6.68 1.39 8.89
CA ALA A 14 6.94 2.79 8.59
C ALA A 14 6.24 3.23 7.28
N ALA A 15 6.26 2.38 6.25
CA ALA A 15 5.53 2.61 5.01
C ALA A 15 4.02 2.73 5.27
N ALA A 16 3.44 1.80 6.03
CA ALA A 16 2.02 1.80 6.38
C ALA A 16 1.63 3.06 7.17
N ALA A 17 2.44 3.48 8.15
CA ALA A 17 2.20 4.70 8.90
C ALA A 17 2.19 5.95 7.99
N LEU A 18 3.14 6.04 7.06
CA LEU A 18 3.21 7.14 6.08
C LEU A 18 2.02 7.11 5.09
N TRP A 19 1.61 5.91 4.63
CA TRP A 19 0.40 5.77 3.80
C TRP A 19 -0.85 6.22 4.54
N GLY A 20 -0.95 6.01 5.85
CA GLY A 20 -2.02 6.59 6.67
C GLY A 20 -2.16 8.11 6.53
N GLY A 21 -1.06 8.81 6.22
CA GLY A 21 -1.04 10.25 5.92
C GLY A 21 -1.49 10.64 4.51
N ILE A 22 -1.80 9.68 3.62
CA ILE A 22 -2.23 9.96 2.23
C ILE A 22 -3.43 10.93 2.17
N GLY A 23 -4.36 10.80 3.12
CA GLY A 23 -5.52 11.69 3.22
C GLY A 23 -5.15 13.17 3.36
N ILE A 24 -4.04 13.47 4.04
CA ILE A 24 -3.52 14.84 4.19
C ILE A 24 -3.09 15.38 2.81
N SER A 25 -2.29 14.60 2.08
CA SER A 25 -1.82 14.97 0.75
C SER A 25 -2.98 15.16 -0.23
N VAL A 26 -3.94 14.22 -0.24
CA VAL A 26 -5.10 14.27 -1.14
C VAL A 26 -5.97 15.49 -0.86
N ARG A 27 -6.31 15.77 0.41
CA ARG A 27 -7.10 16.95 0.81
C ARG A 27 -6.41 18.25 0.40
N TYR A 28 -5.08 18.32 0.56
CA TYR A 28 -4.32 19.51 0.17
C TYR A 28 -4.26 19.69 -1.35
N ILE A 29 -3.97 18.62 -2.08
CA ILE A 29 -3.91 18.62 -3.55
C ILE A 29 -5.30 18.89 -4.16
N ALA A 30 -6.38 18.45 -3.53
CA ALA A 30 -7.74 18.77 -3.94
C ALA A 30 -8.01 20.30 -3.94
N GLY A 31 -7.29 21.07 -3.10
CA GLY A 31 -7.37 22.53 -3.07
C GLY A 31 -6.92 23.24 -4.37
N PHE A 32 -6.25 22.55 -5.30
CA PHE A 32 -6.04 23.04 -6.68
C PHE A 32 -7.29 22.88 -7.59
N GLY A 33 -8.41 22.34 -7.08
CA GLY A 33 -9.58 21.98 -7.89
C GLY A 33 -9.39 20.74 -8.75
N LEU A 34 -8.42 19.88 -8.39
CA LEU A 34 -8.10 18.65 -9.11
C LEU A 34 -9.10 17.53 -8.76
N ASN A 35 -9.49 16.76 -9.78
CA ASN A 35 -10.23 15.53 -9.57
C ASN A 35 -9.31 14.40 -9.05
N SER A 36 -9.88 13.24 -8.68
CA SER A 36 -9.14 12.10 -8.11
C SER A 36 -8.05 11.58 -9.04
N ILE A 37 -8.29 11.52 -10.36
CA ILE A 37 -7.30 11.07 -11.37
C ILE A 37 -6.17 12.10 -11.50
N GLN A 38 -6.50 13.37 -11.58
CA GLN A 38 -5.52 14.47 -11.63
C GLN A 38 -4.67 14.50 -10.35
N SER A 39 -5.28 14.34 -9.19
CA SER A 39 -4.57 14.26 -7.90
C SER A 39 -3.62 13.07 -7.84
N ALA A 40 -4.04 11.89 -8.35
CA ALA A 40 -3.17 10.73 -8.47
C ALA A 40 -2.02 10.97 -9.45
N CYS A 41 -2.29 11.63 -10.60
CA CYS A 41 -1.28 11.99 -11.59
C CYS A 41 -0.18 12.86 -10.98
N VAL A 42 -0.53 13.90 -10.23
CA VAL A 42 0.43 14.77 -9.53
C VAL A 42 1.31 13.97 -8.56
N ARG A 43 0.72 13.12 -7.73
CA ARG A 43 1.48 12.29 -6.78
C ARG A 43 2.42 11.30 -7.47
N ILE A 44 1.95 10.66 -8.54
CA ILE A 44 2.75 9.72 -9.35
C ILE A 44 3.88 10.47 -10.04
N PHE A 45 3.62 11.65 -10.61
CA PHE A 45 4.63 12.50 -11.23
C PHE A 45 5.71 12.91 -10.23
N VAL A 46 5.33 13.46 -9.10
CA VAL A 46 6.28 13.89 -8.05
C VAL A 46 7.14 12.71 -7.59
N THR A 47 6.53 11.56 -7.36
CA THR A 47 7.26 10.34 -6.99
C THR A 47 8.28 9.95 -8.06
N THR A 48 7.87 9.96 -9.33
CA THR A 48 8.75 9.64 -10.45
C THR A 48 9.93 10.60 -10.53
N MET A 49 9.66 11.92 -10.41
CA MET A 49 10.70 12.95 -10.47
C MET A 49 11.67 12.89 -9.29
N CYS A 50 11.17 12.73 -8.07
CA CYS A 50 12.03 12.59 -6.89
C CYS A 50 12.99 11.40 -7.03
N LEU A 51 12.48 10.24 -7.49
CA LEU A 51 13.29 9.04 -7.68
C LEU A 51 14.25 9.15 -8.86
N PHE A 52 13.83 9.78 -9.96
CA PHE A 52 14.69 10.05 -11.10
C PHE A 52 15.86 10.94 -10.71
N LEU A 53 15.58 12.08 -10.07
CA LEU A 53 16.62 13.02 -9.63
C LEU A 53 17.59 12.34 -8.65
N TYR A 54 17.06 11.58 -7.68
CA TYR A 54 17.91 10.83 -6.76
C TYR A 54 18.84 9.86 -7.49
N LEU A 55 18.32 9.05 -8.44
CA LEU A 55 19.10 8.07 -9.18
C LEU A 55 20.16 8.74 -10.08
N VAL A 56 19.80 9.85 -10.74
CA VAL A 56 20.74 10.59 -11.62
C VAL A 56 21.84 11.23 -10.81
N CYS A 57 21.54 11.76 -9.62
CA CYS A 57 22.52 12.46 -8.78
C CYS A 57 23.42 11.50 -7.98
N THR A 58 22.91 10.29 -7.62
CA THR A 58 23.68 9.37 -6.75
C THR A 58 24.34 8.23 -7.50
N ASP A 59 23.60 7.53 -8.37
CA ASP A 59 24.13 6.34 -9.07
C ASP A 59 23.32 6.05 -10.33
N ARG A 60 23.78 6.57 -11.46
CA ARG A 60 23.16 6.36 -12.77
C ARG A 60 23.21 4.90 -13.23
N ALA A 61 24.14 4.09 -12.72
CA ALA A 61 24.22 2.68 -13.07
C ALA A 61 22.96 1.91 -12.63
N LYS A 62 22.29 2.35 -11.56
CA LYS A 62 21.03 1.79 -11.10
C LYS A 62 19.84 2.05 -12.02
N LEU A 63 19.96 2.95 -13.02
CA LEU A 63 18.95 3.11 -14.07
C LEU A 63 18.97 1.99 -15.12
N LYS A 64 20.02 1.17 -15.14
CA LYS A 64 20.13 0.08 -16.14
C LYS A 64 19.20 -1.07 -15.74
N ILE A 65 18.31 -1.45 -16.67
CA ILE A 65 17.43 -2.62 -16.56
C ILE A 65 17.55 -3.49 -17.81
N GLN A 66 17.19 -4.77 -17.68
CA GLN A 66 17.14 -5.67 -18.82
C GLN A 66 15.79 -5.53 -19.53
N LEU A 67 15.80 -5.50 -20.87
CA LEU A 67 14.58 -5.35 -21.69
C LEU A 67 13.57 -6.47 -21.44
N CYS A 68 14.02 -7.70 -21.14
CA CYS A 68 13.13 -8.82 -20.82
C CYS A 68 12.33 -8.62 -19.54
N ASP A 69 12.76 -7.72 -18.64
CA ASP A 69 12.08 -7.42 -17.38
C ASP A 69 11.04 -6.29 -17.51
N LEU A 70 10.98 -5.59 -18.66
CA LEU A 70 9.98 -4.53 -18.92
C LEU A 70 8.55 -5.01 -18.69
N LYS A 71 8.25 -6.29 -18.99
CA LYS A 71 6.93 -6.88 -18.72
C LYS A 71 6.54 -6.83 -17.24
N TYR A 72 7.51 -7.01 -16.32
CA TYR A 72 7.24 -6.92 -14.88
C TYR A 72 7.05 -5.46 -14.43
N TYR A 73 7.78 -4.51 -15.03
CA TYR A 73 7.59 -3.08 -14.78
C TYR A 73 6.28 -2.56 -15.36
N PHE A 74 5.89 -3.04 -16.56
CA PHE A 74 4.56 -2.78 -17.12
C PHE A 74 3.46 -3.32 -16.19
N GLY A 75 3.60 -4.57 -15.73
CA GLY A 75 2.68 -5.17 -14.76
C GLY A 75 2.60 -4.36 -13.46
N SER A 76 3.75 -3.97 -12.91
CA SER A 76 3.84 -3.20 -11.67
C SER A 76 3.31 -1.77 -11.82
N GLY A 77 3.52 -1.10 -12.95
CA GLY A 77 3.06 0.28 -13.18
C GLY A 77 1.60 0.33 -13.66
N ILE A 78 1.30 -0.37 -14.77
CA ILE A 78 0.00 -0.28 -15.43
C ILE A 78 -1.04 -1.20 -14.76
N LEU A 79 -0.74 -2.52 -14.66
CA LEU A 79 -1.72 -3.48 -14.11
C LEU A 79 -1.83 -3.40 -12.58
N SER A 80 -0.96 -2.61 -11.92
CA SER A 80 -1.02 -2.42 -10.47
C SER A 80 -1.35 -0.98 -10.12
N ILE A 81 -0.36 -0.07 -10.12
CA ILE A 81 -0.52 1.31 -9.62
C ILE A 81 -1.61 2.06 -10.39
N LEU A 82 -1.59 2.01 -11.73
CA LEU A 82 -2.60 2.70 -12.54
C LEU A 82 -3.98 2.08 -12.32
N LEU A 83 -4.12 0.75 -12.44
CA LEU A 83 -5.38 0.05 -12.22
C LEU A 83 -5.94 0.36 -10.82
N ASN A 84 -5.11 0.29 -9.79
CA ASN A 84 -5.51 0.61 -8.42
C ASN A 84 -6.07 2.03 -8.33
N ASN A 85 -5.34 3.05 -8.80
CA ASN A 85 -5.77 4.45 -8.69
C ASN A 85 -7.05 4.73 -9.49
N VAL A 86 -7.18 4.21 -10.71
CA VAL A 86 -8.36 4.41 -11.56
C VAL A 86 -9.58 3.70 -10.95
N CYS A 87 -9.45 2.44 -10.61
CA CYS A 87 -10.53 1.65 -10.01
C CYS A 87 -10.97 2.23 -8.66
N TYR A 88 -10.01 2.67 -7.83
CA TYR A 88 -10.32 3.32 -6.57
C TYR A 88 -11.10 4.63 -6.77
N ALA A 89 -10.67 5.48 -7.71
CA ALA A 89 -11.37 6.73 -8.03
C ALA A 89 -12.80 6.48 -8.53
N VAL A 90 -13.00 5.44 -9.36
CA VAL A 90 -14.33 5.03 -9.84
C VAL A 90 -15.18 4.52 -8.65
N SER A 91 -14.62 3.66 -7.81
CA SER A 91 -15.33 3.12 -6.65
C SER A 91 -15.75 4.21 -5.66
N VAL A 92 -14.88 5.17 -5.36
CA VAL A 92 -15.18 6.34 -4.50
C VAL A 92 -16.32 7.17 -5.08
N ARG A 93 -16.35 7.36 -6.40
CA ARG A 93 -17.37 8.17 -7.06
C ARG A 93 -18.75 7.50 -7.09
N ILE A 94 -18.79 6.17 -7.21
CA ILE A 94 -20.04 5.41 -7.36
C ILE A 94 -20.60 4.99 -6.00
N ASN A 95 -19.76 4.53 -5.09
CA ASN A 95 -20.16 4.07 -3.77
C ASN A 95 -20.02 5.21 -2.73
N SER A 96 -18.93 5.15 -1.98
CA SER A 96 -18.47 6.15 -1.02
C SER A 96 -17.00 5.95 -0.78
N LEU A 97 -16.32 6.95 -0.19
CA LEU A 97 -14.91 6.84 0.18
C LEU A 97 -14.67 5.65 1.13
N SER A 98 -15.55 5.50 2.12
CA SER A 98 -15.47 4.44 3.13
C SER A 98 -15.70 3.05 2.54
N MET A 99 -16.68 2.89 1.64
CA MET A 99 -16.93 1.61 0.98
C MET A 99 -15.77 1.24 0.03
N ALA A 100 -15.25 2.19 -0.75
CA ALA A 100 -14.10 1.98 -1.61
C ALA A 100 -12.86 1.53 -0.79
N ALA A 101 -12.66 2.11 0.40
CA ALA A 101 -11.59 1.72 1.32
C ALA A 101 -11.79 0.28 1.83
N ILE A 102 -12.98 -0.10 2.27
CA ILE A 102 -13.26 -1.48 2.72
C ILE A 102 -12.99 -2.49 1.59
N LEU A 103 -13.43 -2.18 0.38
CA LEU A 103 -13.17 -3.03 -0.78
C LEU A 103 -11.68 -3.13 -1.10
N LEU A 104 -10.93 -2.03 -1.04
CA LEU A 104 -9.47 -2.03 -1.19
C LEU A 104 -8.79 -2.93 -0.15
N TYR A 105 -9.26 -2.92 1.11
CA TYR A 105 -8.68 -3.75 2.19
C TYR A 105 -9.01 -5.24 2.07
N THR A 106 -9.70 -5.68 1.03
CA THR A 106 -9.72 -7.09 0.63
C THR A 106 -8.43 -7.53 -0.08
N SER A 107 -7.57 -6.59 -0.47
CA SER A 107 -6.30 -6.87 -1.17
C SER A 107 -5.38 -7.87 -0.44
N PRO A 108 -5.25 -7.91 0.90
CA PRO A 108 -4.44 -8.90 1.58
C PRO A 108 -4.92 -10.34 1.35
N PHE A 109 -6.24 -10.56 1.17
CA PHE A 109 -6.76 -11.89 0.81
C PHE A 109 -6.24 -12.32 -0.56
N ILE A 110 -6.29 -11.42 -1.54
CA ILE A 110 -5.77 -11.66 -2.90
C ILE A 110 -4.27 -11.93 -2.85
N VAL A 111 -3.51 -11.13 -2.09
CA VAL A 111 -2.05 -11.34 -1.92
C VAL A 111 -1.77 -12.70 -1.30
N VAL A 112 -2.45 -13.08 -0.23
CA VAL A 112 -2.23 -14.36 0.47
C VAL A 112 -2.47 -15.54 -0.47
N VAL A 113 -3.56 -15.51 -1.24
CA VAL A 113 -3.90 -16.55 -2.22
C VAL A 113 -2.85 -16.60 -3.34
N LEU A 114 -2.58 -15.47 -4.00
CA LEU A 114 -1.64 -15.44 -5.12
C LEU A 114 -0.19 -15.72 -4.68
N ALA A 115 0.24 -15.26 -3.51
CA ALA A 115 1.57 -15.54 -2.98
C ALA A 115 1.74 -17.03 -2.62
N HIS A 116 0.67 -17.71 -2.19
CA HIS A 116 0.68 -19.17 -2.00
C HIS A 116 1.01 -19.89 -3.31
N PHE A 117 0.31 -19.55 -4.40
CA PHE A 117 0.51 -20.21 -5.69
C PHE A 117 1.83 -19.78 -6.37
N ILE A 118 2.16 -18.49 -6.38
CA ILE A 118 3.32 -17.94 -7.14
C ILE A 118 4.63 -18.16 -6.38
N PHE A 119 4.65 -17.90 -5.07
CA PHE A 119 5.87 -17.95 -4.25
C PHE A 119 5.93 -19.17 -3.34
N ARG A 120 4.91 -20.04 -3.37
CA ARG A 120 4.76 -21.21 -2.49
C ARG A 120 4.83 -20.84 -0.99
N GLU A 121 4.30 -19.66 -0.65
CA GLU A 121 4.20 -19.23 0.74
C GLU A 121 3.20 -20.13 1.50
N LYS A 122 3.59 -20.59 2.69
CA LYS A 122 2.72 -21.48 3.48
C LYS A 122 1.53 -20.72 4.04
N LEU A 123 0.33 -21.27 3.84
CA LEU A 123 -0.88 -20.86 4.54
C LEU A 123 -0.85 -21.47 5.93
N THR A 124 -0.73 -20.63 6.95
CA THR A 124 -0.75 -21.08 8.35
C THR A 124 -2.00 -20.54 9.04
N VAL A 125 -2.55 -21.29 10.00
CA VAL A 125 -3.70 -20.85 10.80
C VAL A 125 -3.46 -19.44 11.37
N LYS A 126 -2.24 -19.16 11.80
CA LYS A 126 -1.83 -17.85 12.32
C LYS A 126 -1.96 -16.73 11.29
N LYS A 127 -1.52 -16.95 10.03
CA LYS A 127 -1.68 -15.98 8.95
C LYS A 127 -3.15 -15.76 8.61
N THR A 128 -3.91 -16.85 8.51
CA THR A 128 -5.34 -16.79 8.18
C THR A 128 -6.12 -16.08 9.28
N ALA A 129 -5.88 -16.40 10.55
CA ALA A 129 -6.51 -15.71 11.67
C ALA A 129 -6.16 -14.21 11.69
N ALA A 130 -4.86 -13.86 11.54
CA ALA A 130 -4.43 -12.47 11.48
C ALA A 130 -5.07 -11.70 10.32
N LEU A 131 -5.21 -12.33 9.15
CA LEU A 131 -5.85 -11.76 7.96
C LEU A 131 -7.31 -11.39 8.25
N PHE A 132 -8.10 -12.31 8.83
CA PHE A 132 -9.50 -12.05 9.16
C PHE A 132 -9.64 -11.01 10.27
N ILE A 133 -8.82 -11.08 11.32
CA ILE A 133 -8.85 -10.09 12.41
C ILE A 133 -8.49 -8.70 11.89
N CYS A 134 -7.47 -8.57 11.02
CA CYS A 134 -7.14 -7.30 10.37
C CYS A 134 -8.28 -6.78 9.52
N PHE A 135 -8.91 -7.62 8.70
CA PHE A 135 -10.01 -7.19 7.84
C PHE A 135 -11.21 -6.69 8.65
N ILE A 136 -11.63 -7.46 9.66
CA ILE A 136 -12.70 -7.05 10.57
C ILE A 136 -12.30 -5.73 11.27
N GLY A 137 -11.06 -5.62 11.72
CA GLY A 137 -10.52 -4.39 12.30
C GLY A 137 -10.59 -3.20 11.34
N CYS A 138 -10.30 -3.38 10.05
CA CYS A 138 -10.45 -2.34 9.04
C CYS A 138 -11.91 -1.90 8.89
N VAL A 139 -12.85 -2.85 8.85
CA VAL A 139 -14.29 -2.56 8.77
C VAL A 139 -14.78 -1.75 9.99
N PHE A 140 -14.37 -2.13 11.21
CA PHE A 140 -14.69 -1.39 12.42
C PHE A 140 -14.05 0.01 12.43
N THR A 141 -12.84 0.14 11.93
CA THR A 141 -12.10 1.41 11.89
C THR A 141 -12.72 2.38 10.87
N VAL A 142 -13.16 1.90 9.72
CA VAL A 142 -13.83 2.71 8.69
C VAL A 142 -15.25 3.08 9.14
N GLY A 143 -15.94 2.17 9.86
CA GLY A 143 -17.26 2.36 10.43
C GLY A 143 -18.32 1.49 9.78
N LEU A 144 -19.16 0.87 10.61
CA LEU A 144 -20.22 -0.04 10.19
C LEU A 144 -21.39 0.65 9.46
N GLY A 145 -21.58 1.96 9.65
CA GLY A 145 -22.63 2.74 8.98
C GLY A 145 -22.54 2.71 7.45
N VAL A 146 -21.37 2.42 6.93
CA VAL A 146 -21.12 2.33 5.47
C VAL A 146 -22.02 1.31 4.78
N PHE A 147 -22.35 0.20 5.44
CA PHE A 147 -23.23 -0.84 4.88
C PHE A 147 -24.70 -0.45 4.83
N VAL A 148 -25.09 0.57 5.60
CA VAL A 148 -26.47 1.11 5.62
C VAL A 148 -26.61 2.28 4.64
N GLU A 149 -25.57 3.11 4.53
CA GLU A 149 -25.60 4.37 3.78
C GLU A 149 -25.20 4.21 2.30
N SER A 150 -24.47 3.13 1.96
CA SER A 150 -23.94 2.93 0.59
C SER A 150 -24.79 1.93 -0.17
N ALA A 151 -25.41 2.36 -1.26
CA ALA A 151 -25.99 1.46 -2.24
C ALA A 151 -24.84 0.78 -3.02
N LEU A 152 -24.59 -0.50 -2.76
CA LEU A 152 -23.61 -1.28 -3.50
C LEU A 152 -24.13 -1.54 -4.91
N THR A 153 -23.56 -0.84 -5.90
CA THR A 153 -23.81 -1.14 -7.30
C THR A 153 -22.81 -2.19 -7.82
N PRO A 154 -23.18 -3.06 -8.78
CA PRO A 154 -22.24 -4.02 -9.35
C PRO A 154 -20.97 -3.37 -9.91
N VAL A 155 -21.11 -2.21 -10.59
CA VAL A 155 -19.97 -1.46 -11.15
C VAL A 155 -19.06 -0.92 -10.03
N GLY A 156 -19.62 -0.35 -8.99
CA GLY A 156 -18.87 0.16 -7.83
C GLY A 156 -18.14 -0.96 -7.07
N LEU A 157 -18.79 -2.14 -6.94
CA LEU A 157 -18.19 -3.32 -6.34
C LEU A 157 -17.01 -3.84 -7.18
N LEU A 158 -17.20 -4.00 -8.49
CA LEU A 158 -16.14 -4.45 -9.40
C LEU A 158 -14.97 -3.46 -9.42
N ALA A 159 -15.24 -2.16 -9.41
CA ALA A 159 -14.20 -1.14 -9.32
C ALA A 159 -13.42 -1.24 -7.99
N GLY A 160 -14.10 -1.39 -6.86
CA GLY A 160 -13.44 -1.55 -5.56
C GLY A 160 -12.57 -2.81 -5.49
N LEU A 161 -13.06 -3.95 -5.97
CA LEU A 161 -12.29 -5.19 -6.07
C LEU A 161 -11.16 -5.10 -7.10
N GLY A 162 -11.36 -4.38 -8.21
CA GLY A 162 -10.31 -4.07 -9.18
C GLY A 162 -9.18 -3.25 -8.57
N SER A 163 -9.52 -2.29 -7.70
CA SER A 163 -8.54 -1.53 -6.91
C SER A 163 -7.75 -2.46 -5.97
N ALA A 164 -8.42 -3.36 -5.25
CA ALA A 164 -7.77 -4.35 -4.39
C ALA A 164 -6.85 -5.29 -5.17
N LEU A 165 -7.26 -5.73 -6.36
CA LEU A 165 -6.43 -6.52 -7.27
C LEU A 165 -5.18 -5.75 -7.70
N GLY A 166 -5.33 -4.49 -8.12
CA GLY A 166 -4.20 -3.62 -8.48
C GLY A 166 -3.19 -3.48 -7.35
N TYR A 167 -3.66 -3.25 -6.11
CA TYR A 167 -2.81 -3.17 -4.92
C TYR A 167 -2.09 -4.51 -4.63
N ALA A 168 -2.81 -5.63 -4.77
CA ALA A 168 -2.23 -6.97 -4.60
C ALA A 168 -1.14 -7.25 -5.66
N LEU A 169 -1.39 -6.93 -6.92
CA LEU A 169 -0.44 -7.09 -8.00
C LEU A 169 0.83 -6.25 -7.79
N TYR A 170 0.70 -5.02 -7.26
CA TYR A 170 1.87 -4.22 -6.87
C TYR A 170 2.79 -4.97 -5.91
N ASN A 171 2.23 -5.57 -4.85
CA ASN A 171 2.99 -6.36 -3.88
C ASN A 171 3.74 -7.51 -4.58
N LEU A 172 3.07 -8.26 -5.44
CA LEU A 172 3.63 -9.45 -6.10
C LEU A 172 4.70 -9.09 -7.14
N PHE A 173 4.45 -8.13 -8.03
CA PHE A 173 5.45 -7.68 -9.01
C PHE A 173 6.66 -7.07 -8.32
N THR A 174 6.45 -6.22 -7.31
CA THR A 174 7.53 -5.65 -6.53
C THR A 174 8.37 -6.73 -5.86
N LYS A 175 7.75 -7.78 -5.29
CA LYS A 175 8.46 -8.92 -4.68
C LYS A 175 9.37 -9.64 -5.68
N VAL A 176 8.96 -9.78 -6.93
CA VAL A 176 9.79 -10.37 -7.99
C VAL A 176 10.97 -9.45 -8.33
N LEU A 177 10.69 -8.17 -8.56
CA LEU A 177 11.65 -7.19 -9.04
C LEU A 177 12.75 -6.85 -8.01
N VAL A 178 12.41 -6.73 -6.71
CA VAL A 178 13.40 -6.40 -5.66
C VAL A 178 14.41 -7.50 -5.38
N LYS A 179 14.18 -8.72 -5.88
CA LYS A 179 15.18 -9.80 -5.86
C LYS A 179 16.33 -9.55 -6.83
N LYS A 180 16.07 -8.84 -7.94
CA LYS A 180 16.99 -8.63 -9.05
C LYS A 180 17.55 -7.21 -9.08
N TYR A 181 16.72 -6.22 -8.73
CA TYR A 181 17.07 -4.81 -8.85
C TYR A 181 17.09 -4.10 -7.49
N HIS A 182 17.74 -2.94 -7.47
CA HIS A 182 17.71 -2.06 -6.31
C HIS A 182 16.31 -1.46 -6.13
N THR A 183 15.88 -1.25 -4.89
CA THR A 183 14.53 -0.75 -4.56
C THR A 183 14.19 0.57 -5.25
N PHE A 184 15.15 1.49 -5.33
CA PHE A 184 14.97 2.77 -6.04
C PHE A 184 14.67 2.56 -7.52
N THR A 185 15.39 1.64 -8.18
CA THR A 185 15.16 1.27 -9.59
C THR A 185 13.76 0.69 -9.77
N VAL A 186 13.38 -0.24 -8.90
CA VAL A 186 12.05 -0.89 -8.96
C VAL A 186 10.96 0.16 -8.82
N THR A 187 11.04 1.00 -7.79
CA THR A 187 10.01 2.01 -7.53
C THR A 187 9.98 3.06 -8.64
N PHE A 188 11.14 3.53 -9.12
CA PHE A 188 11.21 4.50 -10.22
C PHE A 188 10.49 4.00 -11.48
N TYR A 189 10.87 2.83 -12.00
CA TYR A 189 10.26 2.31 -13.23
C TYR A 189 8.79 1.94 -13.04
N THR A 190 8.39 1.43 -11.88
CA THR A 190 6.97 1.21 -11.56
C THR A 190 6.17 2.50 -11.69
N PHE A 191 6.66 3.58 -11.07
CA PHE A 191 5.97 4.88 -11.11
C PHE A 191 6.08 5.56 -12.47
N LEU A 192 7.18 5.37 -13.21
CA LEU A 192 7.33 5.87 -14.59
C LEU A 192 6.27 5.24 -15.52
N PHE A 193 6.08 3.93 -15.49
CA PHE A 193 5.04 3.27 -16.28
C PHE A 193 3.64 3.71 -15.85
N ALA A 194 3.40 3.82 -14.54
CA ALA A 194 2.13 4.32 -14.02
C ALA A 194 1.87 5.77 -14.46
N PHE A 195 2.91 6.64 -14.45
CA PHE A 195 2.82 8.02 -14.91
C PHE A 195 2.45 8.11 -16.38
N VAL A 196 3.13 7.36 -17.24
CA VAL A 196 2.81 7.32 -18.67
C VAL A 196 1.36 6.89 -18.88
N GLY A 197 0.88 5.88 -18.16
CA GLY A 197 -0.51 5.42 -18.28
C GLY A 197 -1.55 6.44 -17.80
N ILE A 198 -1.33 7.06 -16.62
CA ILE A 198 -2.31 7.99 -16.05
C ILE A 198 -2.34 9.34 -16.78
N LEU A 199 -1.25 9.72 -17.45
CA LEU A 199 -1.15 10.97 -18.18
C LEU A 199 -2.23 11.10 -19.25
N PHE A 200 -2.56 9.99 -19.94
CA PHE A 200 -3.62 9.97 -20.95
C PHE A 200 -5.02 10.18 -20.37
N MET A 201 -5.21 9.96 -19.07
CA MET A 201 -6.50 10.08 -18.37
C MET A 201 -6.62 11.39 -17.57
N ALA A 202 -5.51 12.09 -17.33
CA ALA A 202 -5.45 13.25 -16.44
C ALA A 202 -5.80 14.59 -17.10
N SER A 203 -6.06 14.63 -18.44
CA SER A 203 -6.28 15.87 -19.18
C SER A 203 -5.16 16.89 -18.92
N PRO A 204 -3.92 16.68 -19.42
CA PRO A 204 -2.76 17.45 -19.04
C PRO A 204 -2.91 18.98 -19.20
N PRO A 205 -3.55 19.54 -20.26
CA PRO A 205 -3.72 20.98 -20.38
C PRO A 205 -4.55 21.58 -19.22
N GLU A 206 -5.66 20.92 -18.85
CA GLU A 206 -6.50 21.33 -17.73
C GLU A 206 -5.75 21.22 -16.38
N LEU A 207 -5.03 20.10 -16.18
CA LEU A 207 -4.22 19.86 -14.99
C LEU A 207 -3.16 20.96 -14.81
N LEU A 208 -2.41 21.28 -15.87
CA LEU A 208 -1.38 22.32 -15.82
C LEU A 208 -1.97 23.71 -15.56
N GLY A 209 -3.10 24.04 -16.18
CA GLY A 209 -3.80 25.30 -15.92
C GLY A 209 -4.23 25.46 -14.45
N LYS A 210 -4.79 24.40 -13.87
CA LYS A 210 -5.20 24.40 -12.45
C LYS A 210 -4.01 24.51 -11.49
N VAL A 211 -2.92 23.81 -11.78
CA VAL A 211 -1.70 23.87 -10.96
C VAL A 211 -1.02 25.25 -11.08
N ALA A 212 -0.98 25.82 -12.29
CA ALA A 212 -0.42 27.14 -12.52
C ALA A 212 -1.25 28.28 -11.88
N ALA A 213 -2.53 28.06 -11.63
CA ALA A 213 -3.42 29.02 -10.97
C ALA A 213 -3.16 29.17 -9.45
N ALA A 214 -2.43 28.23 -8.82
CA ALA A 214 -2.15 28.26 -7.38
C ALA A 214 -0.70 27.80 -7.07
N PRO A 215 0.31 28.52 -7.58
CA PRO A 215 1.73 28.12 -7.48
C PRO A 215 2.23 28.06 -6.04
N GLU A 216 1.65 28.84 -5.13
CA GLU A 216 1.97 28.87 -3.70
C GLU A 216 1.71 27.52 -2.99
N ARG A 217 0.88 26.67 -3.58
CA ARG A 217 0.56 25.34 -3.04
C ARG A 217 1.59 24.27 -3.46
N LEU A 218 2.40 24.53 -4.49
CA LEU A 218 3.33 23.54 -5.05
C LEU A 218 4.33 22.98 -4.02
N PRO A 219 5.02 23.80 -3.19
CA PRO A 219 6.03 23.27 -2.26
C PRO A 219 5.45 22.22 -1.30
N PHE A 220 4.28 22.48 -0.73
CA PHE A 220 3.64 21.53 0.17
C PHE A 220 3.06 20.33 -0.58
N ALA A 221 2.52 20.52 -1.79
CA ALA A 221 2.04 19.40 -2.61
C ALA A 221 3.17 18.43 -2.95
N VAL A 222 4.34 18.95 -3.33
CA VAL A 222 5.55 18.16 -3.59
C VAL A 222 6.02 17.45 -2.32
N LEU A 223 6.15 18.16 -1.21
CA LEU A 223 6.57 17.58 0.07
C LEU A 223 5.61 16.48 0.54
N SER A 224 4.31 16.76 0.52
CA SER A 224 3.30 15.80 0.96
C SER A 224 3.26 14.56 0.05
N ALA A 225 3.39 14.73 -1.27
CA ALA A 225 3.47 13.61 -2.21
C ALA A 225 4.76 12.79 -2.01
N ALA A 226 5.90 13.43 -1.75
CA ALA A 226 7.14 12.74 -1.45
C ALA A 226 7.03 11.90 -0.17
N LEU A 227 6.44 12.45 0.89
CA LEU A 227 6.30 11.77 2.18
C LEU A 227 5.21 10.68 2.17
N THR A 228 4.13 10.86 1.43
CA THR A 228 3.00 9.90 1.44
C THR A 228 2.95 8.98 0.23
N SER A 229 3.84 9.19 -0.76
CA SER A 229 3.95 8.35 -1.94
C SER A 229 5.39 7.85 -2.14
N ALA A 230 6.37 8.70 -2.48
CA ALA A 230 7.72 8.23 -2.81
C ALA A 230 8.37 7.42 -1.68
N LEU A 231 8.41 7.97 -0.47
CA LEU A 231 9.07 7.35 0.67
C LEU A 231 8.40 6.03 1.12
N PRO A 232 7.06 5.94 1.30
CA PRO A 232 6.46 4.69 1.74
C PRO A 232 6.55 3.58 0.69
N TYR A 233 6.47 3.87 -0.60
CA TYR A 233 6.67 2.87 -1.64
C TYR A 233 8.11 2.33 -1.66
N LEU A 234 9.12 3.18 -1.42
CA LEU A 234 10.51 2.75 -1.24
C LEU A 234 10.68 1.86 0.00
N LEU A 235 10.11 2.27 1.13
CA LEU A 235 10.18 1.51 2.38
C LEU A 235 9.48 0.16 2.25
N PHE A 236 8.29 0.12 1.65
CA PHE A 236 7.55 -1.11 1.42
C PHE A 236 8.31 -2.06 0.49
N ALA A 237 8.84 -1.56 -0.63
CA ALA A 237 9.67 -2.34 -1.55
C ALA A 237 10.95 -2.86 -0.86
N THR A 238 11.57 -2.05 0.01
CA THR A 238 12.74 -2.47 0.80
C THR A 238 12.37 -3.58 1.79
N GLY A 239 11.23 -3.45 2.46
CA GLY A 239 10.71 -4.49 3.36
C GLY A 239 10.39 -5.78 2.62
N LEU A 240 9.76 -5.72 1.45
CA LEU A 240 9.42 -6.89 0.63
C LEU A 240 10.65 -7.71 0.20
N ARG A 241 11.84 -7.12 0.18
CA ARG A 241 13.05 -7.86 -0.21
C ARG A 241 13.27 -9.10 0.66
N TYR A 242 13.00 -9.03 1.97
CA TYR A 242 13.24 -10.12 2.92
C TYR A 242 11.97 -10.61 3.63
N ALA A 243 10.84 -9.90 3.52
CA ALA A 243 9.56 -10.33 4.08
C ALA A 243 8.78 -11.24 3.13
N GLU A 244 7.91 -12.09 3.66
CA GLU A 244 6.88 -12.80 2.87
C GLU A 244 5.83 -11.81 2.39
N SER A 245 5.37 -11.94 1.12
CA SER A 245 4.36 -11.06 0.53
C SER A 245 3.05 -11.06 1.31
N SER A 246 2.60 -12.25 1.73
CA SER A 246 1.39 -12.42 2.53
C SER A 246 1.47 -11.72 3.88
N LYS A 247 2.59 -11.83 4.59
CA LYS A 247 2.77 -11.11 5.87
C LYS A 247 2.91 -9.60 5.66
N ALA A 248 3.63 -9.19 4.61
CA ALA A 248 3.81 -7.77 4.29
C ALA A 248 2.47 -7.07 4.02
N SER A 249 1.55 -7.72 3.27
CA SER A 249 0.24 -7.16 3.00
C SER A 249 -0.64 -7.01 4.25
N ILE A 250 -0.59 -8.00 5.17
CA ILE A 250 -1.32 -7.92 6.44
C ILE A 250 -0.73 -6.81 7.32
N VAL A 251 0.60 -6.68 7.41
CA VAL A 251 1.25 -5.61 8.19
C VAL A 251 0.93 -4.22 7.61
N ALA A 252 0.80 -4.11 6.28
CA ALA A 252 0.46 -2.84 5.63
C ALA A 252 -0.94 -2.31 6.02
N THR A 253 -1.86 -3.16 6.49
CA THR A 253 -3.19 -2.69 6.97
C THR A 253 -3.12 -1.74 8.17
N VAL A 254 -1.96 -1.62 8.84
CA VAL A 254 -1.71 -0.60 9.87
C VAL A 254 -1.94 0.82 9.33
N GLU A 255 -1.87 1.03 8.01
CA GLU A 255 -2.22 2.31 7.38
C GLU A 255 -3.61 2.81 7.77
N VAL A 256 -4.58 1.89 7.96
CA VAL A 256 -5.96 2.22 8.37
C VAL A 256 -5.99 2.80 9.77
N ALA A 257 -5.27 2.17 10.69
CA ALA A 257 -5.13 2.65 12.06
C ALA A 257 -4.43 4.01 12.09
N ALA A 258 -3.33 4.15 11.33
CA ALA A 258 -2.59 5.41 11.22
C ALA A 258 -3.44 6.54 10.61
N SER A 259 -4.22 6.25 9.56
CA SER A 259 -5.12 7.21 8.92
C SER A 259 -6.16 7.74 9.91
N SER A 260 -6.78 6.86 10.71
CA SER A 260 -7.76 7.27 11.73
C SER A 260 -7.13 8.11 12.84
N ILE A 261 -5.90 7.78 13.26
CA ILE A 261 -5.15 8.58 14.25
C ILE A 261 -4.83 9.97 13.68
N PHE A 262 -4.38 10.05 12.43
CA PHE A 262 -4.14 11.36 11.78
C PHE A 262 -5.43 12.17 11.60
N GLY A 263 -6.55 11.51 11.25
CA GLY A 263 -7.86 12.16 11.19
C GLY A 263 -8.25 12.79 12.53
N PHE A 264 -8.08 12.06 13.63
CA PHE A 264 -8.35 12.55 14.97
C PHE A 264 -7.41 13.71 15.37
N VAL A 265 -6.08 13.51 15.22
CA VAL A 265 -5.08 14.48 15.72
C VAL A 265 -5.05 15.76 14.90
N LEU A 266 -5.14 15.67 13.57
CA LEU A 266 -4.94 16.82 12.66
C LEU A 266 -6.24 17.50 12.24
N TYR A 267 -7.34 16.75 12.21
CA TYR A 267 -8.63 17.28 11.71
C TYR A 267 -9.73 17.28 12.77
N GLY A 268 -9.45 16.85 14.01
CA GLY A 268 -10.44 16.80 15.10
C GLY A 268 -11.58 15.83 14.85
N GLU A 269 -11.37 14.82 13.99
CA GLU A 269 -12.37 13.80 13.70
C GLU A 269 -12.67 12.96 14.95
N LYS A 270 -13.95 12.74 15.27
CA LYS A 270 -14.30 11.99 16.48
C LYS A 270 -14.07 10.49 16.28
N LEU A 271 -13.21 9.89 17.10
CA LEU A 271 -13.08 8.43 17.14
C LEU A 271 -14.25 7.84 17.95
N LYS A 272 -15.13 7.12 17.27
CA LYS A 272 -16.18 6.33 17.92
C LYS A 272 -15.56 5.10 18.60
N PHE A 273 -16.25 4.52 19.58
CA PHE A 273 -15.79 3.31 20.28
C PHE A 273 -15.45 2.15 19.32
N ALA A 274 -16.26 1.99 18.28
CA ALA A 274 -16.01 0.99 17.22
C ALA A 274 -14.67 1.21 16.51
N ASN A 275 -14.29 2.47 16.21
CA ASN A 275 -13.01 2.78 15.54
C ASN A 275 -11.83 2.37 16.43
N ILE A 276 -11.92 2.62 17.75
CA ILE A 276 -10.88 2.23 18.72
C ILE A 276 -10.72 0.71 18.76
N ILE A 277 -11.85 -0.04 18.81
CA ILE A 277 -11.81 -1.51 18.74
C ILE A 277 -11.12 -1.98 17.44
N GLY A 278 -11.49 -1.39 16.30
CA GLY A 278 -10.90 -1.71 15.00
C GLY A 278 -9.38 -1.50 14.98
N ILE A 279 -8.91 -0.37 15.49
CA ILE A 279 -7.48 -0.05 15.60
C ILE A 279 -6.77 -1.10 16.48
N LEU A 280 -7.33 -1.45 17.64
CA LEU A 280 -6.76 -2.45 18.54
C LEU A 280 -6.72 -3.83 17.89
N MET A 281 -7.73 -4.22 17.12
CA MET A 281 -7.76 -5.48 16.37
C MET A 281 -6.64 -5.54 15.34
N ILE A 282 -6.43 -4.48 14.55
CA ILE A 282 -5.35 -4.39 13.55
C ILE A 282 -4.00 -4.55 14.24
N ILE A 283 -3.73 -3.77 15.30
CA ILE A 283 -2.48 -3.83 16.03
C ILE A 283 -2.24 -5.23 16.61
N THR A 284 -3.25 -5.81 17.26
CA THR A 284 -3.17 -7.16 17.86
C THR A 284 -2.85 -8.22 16.82
N ALA A 285 -3.52 -8.18 15.66
CA ALA A 285 -3.29 -9.12 14.57
C ALA A 285 -1.86 -9.01 14.03
N VAL A 286 -1.37 -7.80 13.81
CA VAL A 286 0.00 -7.55 13.30
C VAL A 286 1.04 -7.98 14.32
N VAL A 287 0.86 -7.68 15.60
CA VAL A 287 1.77 -8.14 16.67
C VAL A 287 1.78 -9.66 16.73
N THR A 288 0.60 -10.29 16.79
CA THR A 288 0.47 -11.75 16.86
C THR A 288 1.14 -12.41 15.66
N LEU A 289 0.94 -11.89 14.45
CA LEU A 289 1.54 -12.42 13.22
C LEU A 289 3.08 -12.44 13.27
N ASN A 290 3.70 -11.46 13.93
CA ASN A 290 5.15 -11.31 14.01
C ASN A 290 5.79 -12.01 15.22
N LEU A 291 5.00 -12.51 16.17
CA LEU A 291 5.53 -13.33 17.27
C LEU A 291 6.11 -14.64 16.74
N PRO A 292 7.20 -15.16 17.37
CA PRO A 292 7.75 -16.47 16.99
C PRO A 292 6.73 -17.60 17.21
N ASP A 293 6.68 -18.55 16.27
CA ASP A 293 5.83 -19.73 16.45
C ASP A 293 6.36 -20.57 17.61
N GLY A 294 5.56 -20.74 18.66
CA GLY A 294 5.93 -21.46 19.89
C GLY A 294 6.30 -22.95 19.70
N GLN A 295 6.00 -23.52 18.53
CA GLN A 295 6.29 -24.93 18.24
C GLN A 295 7.78 -25.27 18.03
N LYS A 296 8.66 -24.29 17.75
CA LYS A 296 10.10 -24.59 17.62
C LYS A 296 10.79 -24.88 18.95
N LYS A 297 10.33 -24.31 20.06
CA LYS A 297 10.92 -24.58 21.38
C LYS A 297 10.57 -25.99 21.89
N SER A 298 9.38 -26.49 21.64
CA SER A 298 8.96 -27.83 22.06
C SER A 298 9.72 -28.96 21.37
N LYS A 299 10.04 -28.83 20.07
CA LYS A 299 10.81 -29.85 19.34
C LYS A 299 12.29 -29.89 19.76
N ILE A 300 12.90 -28.72 20.05
CA ILE A 300 14.30 -28.66 20.52
C ILE A 300 14.39 -29.26 21.93
N TYR A 301 13.44 -28.96 22.80
CA TYR A 301 13.40 -29.53 24.17
C TYR A 301 13.13 -31.02 24.16
N LYS A 302 12.25 -31.55 23.29
CA LYS A 302 11.99 -32.99 23.15
C LYS A 302 13.21 -33.75 22.61
N ASN A 303 13.89 -33.20 21.59
CA ASN A 303 15.10 -33.82 21.01
C ASN A 303 16.32 -33.76 21.96
N SER A 304 16.37 -32.81 22.92
CA SER A 304 17.43 -32.80 23.95
C SER A 304 17.18 -33.79 25.07
N ILE A 305 15.92 -34.16 25.36
CA ILE A 305 15.56 -35.17 26.36
C ILE A 305 15.78 -36.59 25.80
N ASP A 306 15.45 -36.78 24.49
CA ASP A 306 15.63 -38.09 23.83
C ASP A 306 17.11 -38.42 23.49
N LYS A 307 18.01 -37.41 23.52
CA LYS A 307 19.47 -37.66 23.38
C LYS A 307 20.20 -37.94 24.69
N ASN A 308 19.52 -37.76 25.84
CA ASN A 308 20.09 -38.02 27.16
C ASN A 308 19.46 -39.27 27.83
N LYS A 309 18.71 -40.09 27.09
CA LYS A 309 18.33 -41.45 27.42
C LYS A 309 19.05 -42.41 26.49
#